data_dcd6c7ee1592d80df0adf41eb3e08a07
#
_entry.id   dcd6c7ee1592d80df0adf41eb3e08a07
#
_cell.length_a   1.000
_cell.length_b   1.000
_cell.length_c   1.000
_cell.angle_alpha   90.00
_cell.angle_beta   90.00
_cell.angle_gamma   90.00
#
_symmetry.space_group_name_H-M   'P 1'
#
loop_
_entity.id
_entity.type
_entity.pdbx_description
1 polymer ?
#
loop_
_entity_poly.entity_id
_entity_poly.type
_entity_poly.pdbx_seq_one_letter_code
_entity_poly.pdbx_strand_id
1 'polypeptide(L)'
;IKFNSNFQWSTTDKAPKSEIADNITREPEQVKAFRDTWRDGIHSYLTYLRDRLTVARDLLTESGSIFVQIGDENVHRIRAVMDEIFGEDNFVAQISFRKKLMPLGAKTLEGMADYIIWYAKSLSKIKYRQAYVATVPDPTGRWTGIQDADGNLRRLNKEDRMDFTKMANGTAIFGTVSQWAPSFSESSVYPFMFEGNNYNPTPGRCWITSEEKMIRLSKARRLFVE
;
A
#
# COMPACT_ATOMS: atom_id res chain seq x y z
N ILE A 1 9.71 8.34 -27.42
CA ILE A 1 9.42 8.83 -26.06
C ILE A 1 9.41 10.34 -26.16
N LYS A 2 8.21 10.91 -26.16
CA LYS A 2 8.09 12.34 -25.93
C LYS A 2 8.30 12.55 -24.44
N PHE A 3 9.56 12.71 -24.02
CA PHE A 3 9.84 13.44 -22.82
C PHE A 3 9.46 14.90 -23.11
N ASN A 4 8.21 15.24 -22.93
CA ASN A 4 7.86 16.59 -22.58
C ASN A 4 8.38 16.76 -21.14
N SER A 5 9.66 16.97 -21.00
CA SER A 5 10.21 17.57 -19.81
C SER A 5 9.77 19.03 -19.83
N ASN A 6 8.48 19.26 -19.57
CA ASN A 6 8.05 20.49 -18.97
C ASN A 6 8.59 20.50 -17.54
N PHE A 7 9.91 20.42 -17.41
CA PHE A 7 10.64 20.94 -16.30
C PHE A 7 10.62 22.47 -16.47
N GLN A 8 9.44 23.01 -16.43
CA GLN A 8 9.28 24.38 -16.04
C GLN A 8 9.59 24.40 -14.56
N TRP A 9 10.79 24.78 -14.22
CA TRP A 9 11.03 25.46 -12.98
C TRP A 9 10.11 26.67 -13.02
N SER A 10 8.94 26.54 -12.45
CA SER A 10 8.08 27.64 -12.12
C SER A 10 8.72 28.34 -10.92
N THR A 11 9.78 29.08 -11.19
CA THR A 11 10.01 30.29 -10.43
C THR A 11 8.89 31.22 -10.83
N THR A 12 8.29 31.85 -9.86
CA THR A 12 7.15 32.77 -9.92
C THR A 12 7.36 34.02 -10.79
N ASP A 13 8.28 33.98 -11.74
CA ASP A 13 8.57 35.11 -12.61
C ASP A 13 7.87 34.95 -13.95
N LYS A 14 6.95 35.89 -14.20
CA LYS A 14 6.28 36.12 -15.48
C LYS A 14 7.25 36.66 -16.53
N ALA A 15 8.42 36.06 -16.71
CA ALA A 15 9.37 36.47 -17.73
C ALA A 15 8.91 35.99 -19.13
N PRO A 16 9.07 36.81 -20.18
CA PRO A 16 8.73 36.45 -21.54
C PRO A 16 9.55 35.24 -22.03
N LYS A 17 8.97 34.41 -22.87
CA LYS A 17 9.53 33.14 -23.34
C LYS A 17 10.96 33.18 -23.92
N SER A 18 11.44 34.36 -24.35
CA SER A 18 12.81 34.57 -24.85
C SER A 18 13.87 34.59 -23.76
N GLU A 19 13.54 35.03 -22.56
CA GLU A 19 14.49 35.12 -21.42
C GLU A 19 14.61 33.77 -20.67
N ILE A 20 13.61 32.90 -20.79
CA ILE A 20 13.64 31.57 -20.18
C ILE A 20 14.70 30.69 -20.83
N ALA A 21 14.95 30.85 -22.12
CA ALA A 21 15.98 30.09 -22.84
C ALA A 21 17.40 30.41 -22.36
N ASP A 22 17.69 31.68 -22.02
CA ASP A 22 19.00 32.12 -21.55
C ASP A 22 19.28 31.74 -20.09
N ASN A 23 18.24 31.63 -19.25
CA ASN A 23 18.37 31.22 -17.85
C ASN A 23 18.59 29.69 -17.68
N ILE A 24 18.21 28.88 -18.67
CA ILE A 24 18.48 27.42 -18.70
C ILE A 24 19.96 27.14 -19.01
N THR A 25 20.70 28.11 -19.56
CA THR A 25 22.06 27.92 -20.06
C THR A 25 23.16 28.17 -19.02
N ARG A 26 22.82 28.43 -17.76
CA ARG A 26 23.83 28.78 -16.75
C ARG A 26 24.70 27.62 -16.23
N GLU A 27 24.34 26.37 -16.56
CA GLU A 27 25.21 25.22 -16.32
C GLU A 27 25.37 24.38 -17.60
N PRO A 28 26.32 24.73 -18.49
CA PRO A 28 26.56 24.01 -19.74
C PRO A 28 26.80 22.52 -19.55
N GLU A 29 27.35 22.12 -18.41
CA GLU A 29 27.63 20.72 -18.07
C GLU A 29 26.36 19.93 -17.75
N GLN A 30 25.38 20.52 -17.09
CA GLN A 30 24.09 19.88 -16.83
C GLN A 30 23.28 19.70 -18.11
N VAL A 31 23.26 20.72 -18.98
CA VAL A 31 22.58 20.64 -20.29
C VAL A 31 23.27 19.61 -21.20
N LYS A 32 24.60 19.53 -21.18
CA LYS A 32 25.37 18.54 -21.93
C LYS A 32 25.12 17.12 -21.41
N ALA A 33 25.19 16.93 -20.10
CA ALA A 33 24.89 15.65 -19.45
C ALA A 33 23.44 15.20 -19.74
N PHE A 34 22.48 16.13 -19.68
CA PHE A 34 21.09 15.84 -19.98
C PHE A 34 20.87 15.46 -21.45
N ARG A 35 21.50 16.18 -22.38
CA ARG A 35 21.40 15.93 -23.83
C ARG A 35 22.12 14.63 -24.25
N ASP A 36 23.29 14.36 -23.69
CA ASP A 36 24.08 13.17 -24.00
C ASP A 36 23.48 11.91 -23.35
N THR A 37 22.82 12.04 -22.18
CA THR A 37 22.15 10.92 -21.49
C THR A 37 20.98 10.35 -22.30
N TRP A 38 20.31 11.16 -23.12
CA TRP A 38 19.15 10.75 -23.90
C TRP A 38 19.41 10.63 -25.40
N ARG A 39 20.65 10.68 -25.82
CA ARG A 39 21.05 10.63 -27.24
C ARG A 39 20.50 9.41 -27.96
N ASP A 40 20.56 8.24 -27.32
CA ASP A 40 20.09 6.95 -27.85
C ASP A 40 18.67 6.59 -27.34
N GLY A 41 17.92 7.59 -26.89
CA GLY A 41 16.54 7.43 -26.46
C GLY A 41 16.38 6.59 -25.18
N ILE A 42 15.51 5.58 -25.22
CA ILE A 42 15.17 4.75 -24.06
C ILE A 42 16.38 3.94 -23.55
N HIS A 43 17.29 3.54 -24.42
CA HIS A 43 18.45 2.74 -24.02
C HIS A 43 19.41 3.53 -23.14
N SER A 44 19.70 4.78 -23.48
CA SER A 44 20.51 5.66 -22.63
C SER A 44 19.86 5.87 -21.25
N TYR A 45 18.54 6.04 -21.22
CA TYR A 45 17.80 6.18 -19.97
C TYR A 45 17.90 4.93 -19.08
N LEU A 46 17.68 3.76 -19.66
CA LEU A 46 17.75 2.51 -18.92
C LEU A 46 19.17 2.22 -18.43
N THR A 47 20.20 2.48 -19.25
CA THR A 47 21.60 2.35 -18.85
C THR A 47 21.93 3.28 -17.70
N TYR A 48 21.55 4.55 -17.81
CA TYR A 48 21.73 5.52 -16.75
C TYR A 48 21.08 5.10 -15.43
N LEU A 49 19.85 4.59 -15.48
CA LEU A 49 19.15 4.10 -14.28
C LEU A 49 19.81 2.83 -13.74
N ARG A 50 20.18 1.90 -14.59
CA ARG A 50 20.86 0.66 -14.20
C ARG A 50 22.12 0.95 -13.39
N ASP A 51 22.97 1.83 -13.90
CA ASP A 51 24.24 2.18 -13.23
C ASP A 51 23.98 2.77 -11.84
N ARG A 52 22.99 3.67 -11.71
CA ARG A 52 22.64 4.28 -10.42
C ARG A 52 21.96 3.32 -9.46
N LEU A 53 21.10 2.46 -9.95
CA LEU A 53 20.43 1.45 -9.14
C LEU A 53 21.42 0.40 -8.64
N THR A 54 22.45 0.07 -9.45
CA THR A 54 23.54 -0.82 -9.01
C THR A 54 24.32 -0.21 -7.86
N VAL A 55 24.73 1.06 -7.98
CA VAL A 55 25.40 1.78 -6.88
C VAL A 55 24.49 1.89 -5.67
N ALA A 56 23.20 2.21 -5.87
CA ALA A 56 22.24 2.30 -4.78
C ALA A 56 22.09 0.97 -4.03
N ARG A 57 22.04 -0.17 -4.74
CA ARG A 57 22.02 -1.50 -4.12
C ARG A 57 23.27 -1.73 -3.25
N ASP A 58 24.44 -1.36 -3.74
CA ASP A 58 25.70 -1.58 -3.03
C ASP A 58 25.80 -0.70 -1.76
N LEU A 59 25.18 0.46 -1.77
CA LEU A 59 25.09 1.36 -0.61
C LEU A 59 24.06 0.90 0.45
N LEU A 60 23.10 0.05 0.09
CA LEU A 60 22.12 -0.47 1.04
C LEU A 60 22.75 -1.45 2.03
N THR A 61 22.30 -1.37 3.27
CA THR A 61 22.54 -2.45 4.26
C THR A 61 21.77 -3.71 3.87
N GLU A 62 22.12 -4.87 4.40
CA GLU A 62 21.43 -6.13 4.12
C GLU A 62 19.92 -6.12 4.45
N SER A 63 19.52 -5.32 5.43
CA SER A 63 18.11 -5.13 5.81
C SER A 63 17.46 -3.91 5.13
N GLY A 64 18.19 -3.24 4.23
CA GLY A 64 17.73 -2.06 3.53
C GLY A 64 16.81 -2.39 2.35
N SER A 65 16.13 -1.39 1.86
CA SER A 65 15.25 -1.49 0.69
C SER A 65 15.26 -0.19 -0.10
N ILE A 66 14.82 -0.26 -1.36
CA ILE A 66 14.76 0.86 -2.29
C ILE A 66 13.34 1.03 -2.82
N PHE A 67 12.94 2.27 -3.00
CA PHE A 67 11.68 2.65 -3.62
C PHE A 67 11.96 3.48 -4.87
N VAL A 68 11.42 3.07 -5.99
CA VAL A 68 11.56 3.77 -7.27
C VAL A 68 10.19 4.19 -7.76
N GLN A 69 9.96 5.51 -7.80
CA GLN A 69 8.75 6.05 -8.40
C GLN A 69 8.92 6.14 -9.91
N ILE A 70 7.92 5.67 -10.67
CA ILE A 70 7.95 5.62 -12.14
C ILE A 70 6.54 5.78 -12.72
N GLY A 71 6.46 6.41 -13.90
CA GLY A 71 5.22 6.51 -14.66
C GLY A 71 4.84 5.20 -15.37
N ASP A 72 3.57 5.11 -15.74
CA ASP A 72 2.98 3.94 -16.40
C ASP A 72 3.72 3.55 -17.68
N GLU A 73 4.23 4.52 -18.43
CA GLU A 73 4.93 4.27 -19.69
C GLU A 73 6.20 3.43 -19.52
N ASN A 74 6.84 3.47 -18.37
CA ASN A 74 8.16 2.86 -18.14
C ASN A 74 8.19 1.85 -16.98
N VAL A 75 7.09 1.66 -16.25
CA VAL A 75 7.05 0.77 -15.08
C VAL A 75 7.54 -0.64 -15.40
N HIS A 76 7.11 -1.22 -16.52
CA HIS A 76 7.50 -2.56 -16.99
C HIS A 76 8.98 -2.68 -17.28
N ARG A 77 9.61 -1.62 -17.84
CA ARG A 77 11.05 -1.60 -18.15
C ARG A 77 11.90 -1.47 -16.90
N ILE A 78 11.51 -0.57 -16.00
CA ILE A 78 12.23 -0.37 -14.74
C ILE A 78 12.10 -1.59 -13.85
N ARG A 79 10.94 -2.26 -13.87
CA ARG A 79 10.75 -3.51 -13.16
C ARG A 79 11.77 -4.56 -13.64
N ALA A 80 11.94 -4.75 -14.95
CA ALA A 80 12.92 -5.70 -15.50
C ALA A 80 14.38 -5.33 -15.14
N VAL A 81 14.73 -4.05 -15.16
CA VAL A 81 16.07 -3.59 -14.74
C VAL A 81 16.29 -3.84 -13.25
N MET A 82 15.28 -3.65 -12.41
CA MET A 82 15.39 -3.91 -10.98
C MET A 82 15.45 -5.41 -10.67
N ASP A 83 14.74 -6.25 -11.42
CA ASP A 83 14.86 -7.72 -11.34
C ASP A 83 16.29 -8.17 -11.65
N GLU A 84 16.94 -7.60 -12.67
CA GLU A 84 18.34 -7.87 -13.01
C GLU A 84 19.32 -7.47 -11.89
N ILE A 85 19.10 -6.31 -11.28
CA ILE A 85 20.03 -5.73 -10.30
C ILE A 85 19.84 -6.34 -8.91
N PHE A 86 18.60 -6.42 -8.43
CA PHE A 86 18.26 -6.85 -7.07
C PHE A 86 17.91 -8.34 -6.97
N GLY A 87 17.57 -8.98 -8.10
CA GLY A 87 17.01 -10.33 -8.16
C GLY A 87 15.49 -10.33 -7.98
N GLU A 88 14.80 -11.17 -8.76
CA GLU A 88 13.33 -11.30 -8.70
C GLU A 88 12.82 -11.68 -7.31
N ASP A 89 13.57 -12.54 -6.60
CA ASP A 89 13.24 -12.99 -5.24
C ASP A 89 13.25 -11.88 -4.18
N ASN A 90 13.86 -10.74 -4.50
CA ASN A 90 13.93 -9.58 -3.62
C ASN A 90 12.87 -8.51 -3.93
N PHE A 91 11.96 -8.79 -4.85
CA PHE A 91 10.80 -7.95 -5.10
C PHE A 91 9.83 -7.99 -3.90
N VAL A 92 9.46 -6.80 -3.41
CA VAL A 92 8.52 -6.68 -2.30
C VAL A 92 7.13 -6.35 -2.80
N ALA A 93 6.97 -5.24 -3.52
CA ALA A 93 5.67 -4.80 -4.02
C ALA A 93 5.77 -3.78 -5.16
N GLN A 94 4.74 -3.72 -5.97
CA GLN A 94 4.44 -2.61 -6.87
C GLN A 94 3.20 -1.89 -6.37
N ILE A 95 3.37 -0.66 -5.92
CA ILE A 95 2.33 0.17 -5.31
C ILE A 95 1.84 1.14 -6.38
N SER A 96 0.58 1.05 -6.76
CA SER A 96 -0.07 2.04 -7.61
C SER A 96 -0.64 3.17 -6.77
N PHE A 97 -0.43 4.41 -7.19
CA PHE A 97 -1.04 5.56 -6.56
C PHE A 97 -1.65 6.52 -7.58
N ARG A 98 -2.71 7.18 -7.18
CA ARG A 98 -3.43 8.11 -8.03
C ARG A 98 -2.68 9.43 -8.14
N LYS A 99 -2.27 9.81 -9.36
CA LYS A 99 -1.59 11.08 -9.63
C LYS A 99 -2.50 12.23 -10.03
N LYS A 100 -3.71 11.91 -10.52
CA LYS A 100 -4.69 12.89 -10.99
C LYS A 100 -6.05 12.62 -10.36
N LEU A 101 -6.81 13.65 -10.08
CA LEU A 101 -8.17 13.54 -9.54
C LEU A 101 -9.23 13.44 -10.64
N MET A 102 -8.95 14.01 -11.81
CA MET A 102 -9.91 14.09 -12.94
C MET A 102 -9.19 13.78 -14.25
N PRO A 103 -9.86 13.12 -15.21
CA PRO A 103 -9.34 12.99 -16.57
C PRO A 103 -9.32 14.36 -17.26
N LEU A 104 -8.29 14.59 -18.09
CA LEU A 104 -8.07 15.85 -18.79
C LEU A 104 -8.46 15.81 -20.27
N GLY A 105 -9.33 14.86 -20.68
CA GLY A 105 -9.87 14.78 -22.03
C GLY A 105 -9.03 13.97 -23.01
N ALA A 106 -8.46 12.87 -22.57
CA ALA A 106 -7.81 11.90 -23.45
C ALA A 106 -8.82 11.26 -24.41
N LYS A 107 -8.37 10.89 -25.61
CA LYS A 107 -9.20 10.18 -26.61
C LYS A 107 -9.54 8.74 -26.22
N THR A 108 -8.81 8.18 -25.26
CA THR A 108 -8.97 6.83 -24.70
C THR A 108 -9.02 6.91 -23.19
N LEU A 109 -8.91 5.77 -22.48
CA LEU A 109 -8.74 5.77 -21.04
C LEU A 109 -7.44 6.50 -20.65
N GLU A 110 -7.58 7.51 -19.82
CA GLU A 110 -6.44 8.29 -19.34
C GLU A 110 -5.72 7.57 -18.22
N GLY A 111 -4.36 7.55 -18.26
CA GLY A 111 -3.54 7.06 -17.16
C GLY A 111 -3.66 7.95 -15.93
N MET A 112 -4.35 7.47 -14.90
CA MET A 112 -4.63 8.18 -13.66
C MET A 112 -3.64 7.86 -12.54
N ALA A 113 -2.79 6.84 -12.74
CA ALA A 113 -1.88 6.32 -11.73
C ALA A 113 -0.43 6.38 -12.17
N ASP A 114 0.46 6.49 -11.19
CA ASP A 114 1.87 6.16 -11.29
C ASP A 114 2.18 5.06 -10.27
N TYR A 115 3.41 4.58 -10.28
CA TYR A 115 3.82 3.41 -9.51
C TYR A 115 5.04 3.71 -8.65
N ILE A 116 5.10 3.03 -7.51
CA ILE A 116 6.31 2.90 -6.70
C ILE A 116 6.67 1.42 -6.72
N ILE A 117 7.86 1.11 -7.22
CA ILE A 117 8.42 -0.24 -7.21
C ILE A 117 9.31 -0.37 -5.98
N TRP A 118 9.07 -1.40 -5.17
CA TRP A 118 9.79 -1.64 -3.93
C TRP A 118 10.57 -2.94 -4.00
N TYR A 119 11.88 -2.85 -3.79
CA TYR A 119 12.80 -3.98 -3.68
C TYR A 119 13.55 -3.93 -2.37
N ALA A 120 13.79 -5.10 -1.79
CA ALA A 120 14.74 -5.28 -0.70
C ALA A 120 16.14 -5.56 -1.26
N LYS A 121 17.20 -5.29 -0.48
CA LYS A 121 18.52 -5.86 -0.77
C LYS A 121 18.53 -7.37 -0.51
N SER A 122 17.88 -7.80 0.58
CA SER A 122 17.59 -9.18 0.90
C SER A 122 16.20 -9.26 1.55
N LEU A 123 15.25 -9.92 0.88
CA LEU A 123 13.87 -10.03 1.34
C LEU A 123 13.78 -10.74 2.71
N SER A 124 14.64 -11.73 2.95
CA SER A 124 14.68 -12.45 4.22
C SER A 124 15.16 -11.62 5.42
N LYS A 125 15.84 -10.49 5.16
CA LYS A 125 16.42 -9.61 6.18
C LYS A 125 15.77 -8.23 6.24
N ILE A 126 14.77 -7.97 5.39
CA ILE A 126 14.13 -6.66 5.30
C ILE A 126 13.53 -6.22 6.65
N LYS A 127 13.77 -4.97 7.04
CA LYS A 127 13.10 -4.34 8.18
C LYS A 127 11.86 -3.61 7.71
N TYR A 128 10.72 -4.22 7.91
CA TYR A 128 9.43 -3.60 7.65
C TYR A 128 8.71 -3.26 8.96
N ARG A 129 8.28 -2.02 9.07
CA ARG A 129 7.41 -1.56 10.17
C ARG A 129 6.09 -1.14 9.56
N GLN A 130 5.04 -1.88 9.85
CA GLN A 130 3.72 -1.56 9.35
C GLN A 130 3.28 -0.19 9.88
N ALA A 131 2.88 0.68 8.94
CA ALA A 131 2.27 1.95 9.28
C ALA A 131 0.79 1.71 9.65
N TYR A 132 0.40 2.16 10.83
CA TYR A 132 -1.00 2.15 11.27
C TYR A 132 -1.53 3.57 11.24
N VAL A 133 -2.74 3.70 10.74
CA VAL A 133 -3.51 4.96 10.84
C VAL A 133 -4.52 4.78 11.97
N ALA A 134 -4.57 5.75 12.89
CA ALA A 134 -5.61 5.76 13.91
C ALA A 134 -6.99 5.84 13.22
N THR A 135 -7.82 4.85 13.48
CA THR A 135 -9.19 4.83 12.96
C THR A 135 -10.10 5.47 13.99
N VAL A 136 -10.70 6.60 13.64
CA VAL A 136 -11.76 7.20 14.45
C VAL A 136 -13.05 6.45 14.15
N PRO A 137 -13.72 5.87 15.15
CA PRO A 137 -14.99 5.22 14.95
C PRO A 137 -16.05 6.19 14.41
N ASP A 138 -16.72 5.79 13.34
CA ASP A 138 -17.80 6.54 12.70
C ASP A 138 -19.14 5.87 13.08
N PRO A 139 -20.14 6.61 13.56
CA PRO A 139 -21.47 6.07 13.91
C PRO A 139 -22.18 5.33 12.76
N THR A 140 -21.88 5.70 11.51
CA THR A 140 -22.44 5.05 10.30
C THR A 140 -21.65 3.83 9.86
N GLY A 141 -20.50 3.57 10.49
CA GLY A 141 -19.59 2.50 10.11
C GLY A 141 -19.99 1.12 10.61
N ARG A 142 -19.12 0.17 10.36
CA ARG A 142 -19.23 -1.27 10.69
C ARG A 142 -19.06 -1.62 12.18
N TRP A 143 -19.13 -0.64 13.05
CA TRP A 143 -18.94 -0.82 14.49
C TRP A 143 -20.20 -1.44 15.11
N THR A 144 -20.04 -2.55 15.83
CA THR A 144 -21.17 -3.35 16.35
C THR A 144 -21.13 -3.55 17.84
N GLY A 145 -19.96 -3.44 18.46
CA GLY A 145 -19.80 -3.74 19.86
C GLY A 145 -18.85 -2.82 20.61
N ILE A 146 -18.93 -2.91 21.92
CA ILE A 146 -18.08 -2.23 22.89
C ILE A 146 -17.45 -3.27 23.81
N GLN A 147 -16.19 -3.07 24.12
CA GLN A 147 -15.50 -3.70 25.23
C GLN A 147 -15.28 -2.63 26.31
N ASP A 148 -15.82 -2.84 27.50
CA ASP A 148 -15.60 -1.94 28.64
C ASP A 148 -14.19 -2.10 29.24
N ALA A 149 -13.87 -1.26 30.24
CA ALA A 149 -12.57 -1.26 30.90
C ALA A 149 -12.29 -2.60 31.64
N ASP A 150 -13.32 -3.33 32.05
CA ASP A 150 -13.25 -4.62 32.74
C ASP A 150 -13.12 -5.78 31.73
N GLY A 151 -13.21 -5.49 30.44
CA GLY A 151 -13.10 -6.47 29.36
C GLY A 151 -14.40 -7.15 28.97
N ASN A 152 -15.56 -6.71 29.50
CA ASN A 152 -16.87 -7.25 29.13
C ASN A 152 -17.27 -6.74 27.76
N LEU A 153 -17.88 -7.62 26.96
CA LEU A 153 -18.33 -7.33 25.61
C LEU A 153 -19.85 -7.10 25.61
N ARG A 154 -20.29 -6.06 24.94
CA ARG A 154 -21.70 -5.80 24.67
C ARG A 154 -21.91 -5.20 23.29
N ARG A 155 -23.11 -5.30 22.76
CA ARG A 155 -23.49 -4.62 21.52
C ARG A 155 -23.66 -3.10 21.74
N LEU A 156 -23.37 -2.34 20.68
CA LEU A 156 -23.70 -0.91 20.61
C LEU A 156 -25.21 -0.73 20.58
N ASN A 157 -25.72 0.04 21.49
CA ASN A 157 -27.12 0.49 21.50
C ASN A 157 -27.29 1.76 20.62
N LYS A 158 -28.51 2.26 20.50
CA LYS A 158 -28.81 3.46 19.70
C LYS A 158 -28.12 4.72 20.24
N GLU A 159 -28.05 4.84 21.56
CA GLU A 159 -27.43 6.00 22.23
C GLU A 159 -25.93 6.00 22.05
N ASP A 160 -25.26 4.83 22.17
CA ASP A 160 -23.83 4.66 21.89
C ASP A 160 -23.47 5.10 20.48
N ARG A 161 -24.33 4.80 19.50
CA ARG A 161 -24.10 5.15 18.09
C ARG A 161 -24.27 6.64 17.78
N MET A 162 -24.98 7.38 18.61
CA MET A 162 -25.16 8.83 18.41
C MET A 162 -23.89 9.61 18.67
N ASP A 163 -23.09 9.19 19.66
CA ASP A 163 -21.90 9.94 20.03
C ASP A 163 -20.87 9.05 20.74
N PHE A 164 -19.88 8.60 19.99
CA PHE A 164 -18.80 7.80 20.53
C PHE A 164 -17.86 8.57 21.49
N THR A 165 -17.92 9.89 21.50
CA THR A 165 -17.07 10.71 22.39
C THR A 165 -17.52 10.65 23.85
N LYS A 166 -18.77 10.24 24.11
CA LYS A 166 -19.35 10.10 25.47
C LYS A 166 -18.99 8.77 26.13
N MET A 167 -18.27 7.90 25.45
CA MET A 167 -17.90 6.61 26.04
C MET A 167 -16.86 6.77 27.14
N ALA A 168 -16.99 5.91 28.15
CA ALA A 168 -16.07 5.93 29.29
C ALA A 168 -14.62 5.68 28.88
N ASN A 169 -13.68 6.30 29.59
CA ASN A 169 -12.25 6.05 29.38
C ASN A 169 -11.93 4.56 29.56
N GLY A 170 -11.10 4.03 28.68
CA GLY A 170 -10.75 2.61 28.65
C GLY A 170 -11.72 1.72 27.86
N THR A 171 -12.77 2.29 27.26
CA THR A 171 -13.69 1.58 26.40
C THR A 171 -13.09 1.43 25.00
N ALA A 172 -13.14 0.21 24.43
CA ALA A 172 -12.75 -0.07 23.06
C ALA A 172 -13.99 -0.37 22.21
N ILE A 173 -14.05 0.20 21.01
CA ILE A 173 -15.11 -0.05 20.03
C ILE A 173 -14.62 -1.05 19.02
N PHE A 174 -15.43 -2.06 18.67
CA PHE A 174 -15.06 -3.08 17.70
C PHE A 174 -16.17 -3.37 16.68
N GLY A 175 -15.78 -3.88 15.52
CA GLY A 175 -16.68 -4.46 14.53
C GLY A 175 -16.62 -5.97 14.57
N THR A 176 -17.75 -6.64 14.41
CA THR A 176 -17.81 -8.10 14.26
C THR A 176 -17.56 -8.49 12.81
N VAL A 177 -16.91 -9.63 12.63
CA VAL A 177 -16.70 -10.27 11.32
C VAL A 177 -17.26 -11.67 11.41
N SER A 178 -18.04 -12.06 10.41
CA SER A 178 -18.58 -13.41 10.31
C SER A 178 -17.46 -14.44 10.29
N GLN A 179 -17.63 -15.52 11.04
CA GLN A 179 -16.70 -16.65 11.06
C GLN A 179 -16.93 -17.65 9.92
N TRP A 180 -17.87 -17.36 9.01
CA TRP A 180 -18.08 -18.18 7.82
C TRP A 180 -17.07 -17.84 6.73
N ALA A 181 -16.45 -18.89 6.17
CA ALA A 181 -15.54 -18.71 5.03
C ALA A 181 -16.30 -18.31 3.76
N PRO A 182 -15.72 -17.47 2.90
CA PRO A 182 -16.31 -17.11 1.61
C PRO A 182 -16.25 -18.27 0.59
N SER A 183 -15.39 -19.27 0.83
CA SER A 183 -15.24 -20.49 0.01
C SER A 183 -15.21 -21.72 0.90
N PHE A 184 -15.78 -22.82 0.41
CA PHE A 184 -15.87 -24.07 1.16
C PHE A 184 -14.52 -24.79 1.21
N SER A 185 -14.19 -25.34 2.39
CA SER A 185 -13.06 -26.24 2.62
C SER A 185 -13.45 -27.30 3.65
N GLU A 186 -13.31 -28.58 3.30
CA GLU A 186 -13.64 -29.71 4.19
C GLU A 186 -12.82 -29.67 5.50
N SER A 187 -11.56 -29.26 5.44
CA SER A 187 -10.68 -29.16 6.61
C SER A 187 -11.12 -28.13 7.63
N SER A 188 -12.04 -27.25 7.24
CA SER A 188 -12.61 -26.19 8.10
C SER A 188 -14.05 -26.50 8.55
N VAL A 189 -14.48 -27.74 8.38
CA VAL A 189 -15.78 -28.24 8.89
C VAL A 189 -15.53 -29.05 10.16
N TYR A 190 -15.81 -28.46 11.31
CA TYR A 190 -15.64 -29.09 12.61
C TYR A 190 -16.63 -28.52 13.62
N PRO A 191 -17.07 -29.28 14.66
CA PRO A 191 -17.85 -28.78 15.76
C PRO A 191 -16.98 -27.90 16.65
N PHE A 192 -17.51 -26.75 17.08
CA PHE A 192 -16.80 -25.85 17.95
C PHE A 192 -17.60 -25.53 19.22
N MET A 193 -17.03 -25.85 20.37
CA MET A 193 -17.62 -25.55 21.67
C MET A 193 -17.27 -24.14 22.11
N PHE A 194 -18.27 -23.30 22.33
CA PHE A 194 -18.09 -21.95 22.82
C PHE A 194 -19.20 -21.58 23.81
N GLU A 195 -18.83 -21.05 24.98
CA GLU A 195 -19.75 -20.67 26.07
C GLU A 195 -20.82 -21.76 26.41
N GLY A 196 -20.38 -23.01 26.44
CA GLY A 196 -21.24 -24.14 26.78
C GLY A 196 -22.14 -24.64 25.65
N ASN A 197 -22.12 -24.00 24.48
CA ASN A 197 -22.89 -24.38 23.32
C ASN A 197 -21.99 -24.98 22.24
N ASN A 198 -22.55 -25.94 21.48
CA ASN A 198 -21.86 -26.55 20.36
C ASN A 198 -22.36 -25.96 19.04
N TYR A 199 -21.43 -25.33 18.31
CA TYR A 199 -21.70 -24.67 17.03
C TYR A 199 -21.15 -25.52 15.89
N ASN A 200 -21.99 -25.81 14.92
CA ASN A 200 -21.61 -26.58 13.72
C ASN A 200 -21.84 -25.74 12.46
N PRO A 201 -20.96 -25.83 11.47
CA PRO A 201 -21.25 -25.26 10.17
C PRO A 201 -22.48 -25.88 9.55
N THR A 202 -23.34 -25.07 8.97
CA THR A 202 -24.48 -25.54 8.19
C THR A 202 -24.00 -26.25 6.90
N PRO A 203 -24.75 -27.17 6.32
CA PRO A 203 -24.37 -27.86 5.06
C PRO A 203 -23.91 -26.83 3.99
N GLY A 204 -22.77 -27.11 3.37
CA GLY A 204 -22.19 -26.22 2.34
C GLY A 204 -21.42 -25.02 2.86
N ARG A 205 -21.29 -24.86 4.19
CA ARG A 205 -20.46 -23.82 4.81
C ARG A 205 -19.35 -24.42 5.65
N CYS A 206 -18.32 -23.62 5.91
CA CYS A 206 -17.22 -23.98 6.79
C CYS A 206 -16.72 -22.75 7.55
N TRP A 207 -15.96 -22.98 8.60
CA TRP A 207 -15.34 -21.89 9.35
C TRP A 207 -14.26 -21.17 8.52
N ILE A 208 -14.07 -19.90 8.79
CA ILE A 208 -13.03 -19.10 8.12
C ILE A 208 -11.61 -19.49 8.53
N THR A 209 -11.47 -20.27 9.61
CA THR A 209 -10.17 -20.61 10.18
C THR A 209 -10.15 -22.05 10.71
N SER A 210 -8.97 -22.59 10.99
CA SER A 210 -8.79 -23.91 11.59
C SER A 210 -9.23 -23.92 13.06
N GLU A 211 -9.56 -25.11 13.59
CA GLU A 211 -9.98 -25.31 14.97
C GLU A 211 -8.97 -24.76 15.98
N GLU A 212 -7.68 -25.00 15.78
CA GLU A 212 -6.61 -24.46 16.62
C GLU A 212 -6.65 -22.93 16.73
N LYS A 213 -6.82 -22.25 15.59
CA LYS A 213 -6.92 -20.80 15.55
C LYS A 213 -8.21 -20.29 16.19
N MET A 214 -9.33 -21.03 16.01
CA MET A 214 -10.60 -20.71 16.66
C MET A 214 -10.47 -20.79 18.19
N ILE A 215 -9.81 -21.82 18.72
CA ILE A 215 -9.49 -21.95 20.16
C ILE A 215 -8.63 -20.76 20.63
N ARG A 216 -7.65 -20.34 19.85
CA ARG A 216 -6.83 -19.15 20.19
C ARG A 216 -7.69 -17.88 20.23
N LEU A 217 -8.61 -17.68 19.30
CA LEU A 217 -9.55 -16.56 19.30
C LEU A 217 -10.45 -16.58 20.54
N SER A 218 -10.97 -17.75 20.92
CA SER A 218 -11.76 -17.94 22.13
C SER A 218 -10.97 -17.53 23.39
N LYS A 219 -9.77 -18.08 23.56
CA LYS A 219 -8.88 -17.72 24.68
C LYS A 219 -8.52 -16.23 24.71
N ALA A 220 -8.39 -15.59 23.56
CA ALA A 220 -8.14 -14.16 23.44
C ALA A 220 -9.38 -13.30 23.61
N ARG A 221 -10.55 -13.88 23.96
CA ARG A 221 -11.86 -13.19 24.06
C ARG A 221 -12.19 -12.39 22.79
N ARG A 222 -11.92 -12.99 21.62
CA ARG A 222 -12.17 -12.38 20.30
C ARG A 222 -13.37 -13.00 19.58
N LEU A 223 -14.09 -13.94 20.21
CA LEU A 223 -15.32 -14.50 19.70
C LEU A 223 -16.51 -13.85 20.42
N PHE A 224 -17.56 -13.67 19.65
CA PHE A 224 -18.80 -13.04 20.12
C PHE A 224 -19.98 -13.72 19.41
N VAL A 225 -20.99 -14.15 20.17
CA VAL A 225 -22.21 -14.77 19.61
C VAL A 225 -23.22 -13.66 19.32
N GLU A 226 -23.77 -13.66 18.12
CA GLU A 226 -24.82 -12.75 17.68
C GLU A 226 -26.21 -13.28 17.93
#